data_0bf6697267e879ba95fde780bd21828c
#
_entry.id   0bf6697267e879ba95fde780bd21828c
#
_cell.length_a   1.000
_cell.length_b   1.000
_cell.length_c   1.000
_cell.angle_alpha   90.00
_cell.angle_beta   90.00
_cell.angle_gamma   90.00
#
_symmetry.space_group_name_H-M   'P 1'
#
loop_
_entity.id
_entity.type
_entity.pdbx_description
1 polymer ?
#
loop_
_entity_poly.entity_id
_entity_poly.type
_entity_poly.pdbx_seq_one_letter_code
_entity_poly.pdbx_strand_id
1 'polypeptide(L)'
;MSDLMNIPVSPLREAVLFPGVTSPIAAGRAGTLHAIEAALKSEDKMIFVVSQRENLDDVTPELLYAMGTVATIGPVQRGPSGMRLLLNGVHRGIAMRYDEHEGYLVAAVRPAEEMPPLDPDAPAFAALYRETRERAAELGRRAGMPKEAVQQFLAETQEPGRFADLVAGHLDLKPAEAQKLLEALSVDERVRSVLL
;
A
#
# COMPACT_ATOMS: atom_id res chain seq x y z
N MET A 1 -8.12 -13.99 19.99
CA MET A 1 -7.13 -14.63 19.11
C MET A 1 -7.15 -13.87 17.79
N SER A 2 -6.07 -13.18 17.48
CA SER A 2 -5.97 -12.56 16.14
C SER A 2 -5.70 -13.65 15.13
N ASP A 3 -6.66 -13.88 14.26
CA ASP A 3 -6.55 -14.91 13.23
C ASP A 3 -5.48 -14.49 12.22
N LEU A 4 -4.40 -15.27 12.14
CA LEU A 4 -3.38 -15.12 11.11
C LEU A 4 -3.95 -15.61 9.78
N MET A 5 -3.79 -14.81 8.74
CA MET A 5 -4.16 -15.19 7.38
C MET A 5 -2.90 -15.59 6.63
N ASN A 6 -2.95 -16.75 5.95
CA ASN A 6 -1.87 -17.19 5.07
C ASN A 6 -2.16 -16.66 3.66
N ILE A 7 -1.32 -15.76 3.20
CA ILE A 7 -1.55 -15.03 1.95
C ILE A 7 -0.30 -15.15 1.06
N PRO A 8 -0.46 -15.46 -0.25
CA PRO A 8 0.67 -15.41 -1.18
C PRO A 8 1.30 -14.03 -1.23
N VAL A 9 2.61 -13.97 -1.44
CA VAL A 9 3.41 -12.74 -1.37
C VAL A 9 3.79 -12.25 -2.76
N SER A 10 3.57 -10.96 -3.01
CA SER A 10 4.08 -10.25 -4.18
C SER A 10 5.10 -9.21 -3.71
N PRO A 11 6.40 -9.50 -3.81
CA PRO A 11 7.43 -8.53 -3.46
C PRO A 11 7.51 -7.40 -4.48
N LEU A 12 7.69 -6.17 -4.00
CA LEU A 12 7.98 -5.00 -4.83
C LEU A 12 9.42 -4.55 -4.61
N ARG A 13 10.13 -4.28 -5.69
CA ARG A 13 11.54 -3.89 -5.62
C ARG A 13 11.75 -2.47 -5.11
N GLU A 14 11.05 -1.51 -5.72
CA GLU A 14 11.29 -0.08 -5.49
C GLU A 14 10.01 0.70 -5.30
N ALA A 15 8.97 0.05 -4.78
CA ALA A 15 7.68 0.69 -4.60
C ALA A 15 6.98 0.20 -3.34
N VAL A 16 6.04 1.01 -2.86
CA VAL A 16 5.14 0.67 -1.76
C VAL A 16 3.72 0.86 -2.25
N LEU A 17 2.86 -0.12 -1.96
CA LEU A 17 1.43 0.01 -2.21
C LEU A 17 0.75 0.45 -0.90
N PHE A 18 0.04 1.57 -0.95
CA PHE A 18 -0.73 2.06 0.20
C PHE A 18 -2.16 1.53 0.18
N PRO A 19 -2.78 1.35 1.35
CA PRO A 19 -4.21 1.00 1.42
C PRO A 19 -5.07 2.04 0.69
N GLY A 20 -6.09 1.58 0.00
CA GLY A 20 -7.00 2.42 -0.78
C GLY A 20 -6.48 2.84 -2.15
N VAL A 21 -5.22 2.55 -2.45
CA VAL A 21 -4.60 2.87 -3.74
C VAL A 21 -4.72 1.69 -4.69
N THR A 22 -5.07 1.96 -5.94
CA THR A 22 -5.03 0.98 -7.03
C THR A 22 -3.78 1.27 -7.86
N SER A 23 -2.95 0.26 -8.05
CA SER A 23 -1.69 0.41 -8.79
C SER A 23 -1.52 -0.67 -9.85
N PRO A 24 -1.06 -0.31 -11.06
CA PRO A 24 -0.68 -1.30 -12.06
C PRO A 24 0.68 -1.88 -11.71
N ILE A 25 0.79 -3.20 -11.80
CA ILE A 25 2.01 -3.94 -11.51
C ILE A 25 2.36 -4.82 -12.72
N ALA A 26 3.63 -4.85 -13.06
CA ALA A 26 4.17 -5.80 -14.04
C ALA A 26 4.94 -6.88 -13.28
N ALA A 27 4.51 -8.13 -13.39
CA ALA A 27 5.13 -9.27 -12.73
C ALA A 27 5.83 -10.15 -13.75
N GLY A 28 7.11 -10.42 -13.53
CA GLY A 28 7.92 -11.25 -14.42
C GLY A 28 8.71 -12.35 -13.71
N ARG A 29 8.97 -12.20 -12.40
CA ARG A 29 9.69 -13.20 -11.63
C ARG A 29 8.83 -14.44 -11.39
N ALA A 30 9.41 -15.63 -11.54
CA ALA A 30 8.70 -16.91 -11.42
C ALA A 30 7.95 -17.02 -10.08
N GLY A 31 8.59 -16.68 -8.96
CA GLY A 31 7.96 -16.72 -7.66
C GLY A 31 6.75 -15.81 -7.54
N THR A 32 6.85 -14.59 -8.06
CA THR A 32 5.73 -13.65 -8.08
C THR A 32 4.58 -14.17 -8.96
N LEU A 33 4.89 -14.71 -10.13
CA LEU A 33 3.88 -15.27 -11.03
C LEU A 33 3.14 -16.45 -10.38
N HIS A 34 3.87 -17.33 -9.70
CA HIS A 34 3.26 -18.45 -8.97
C HIS A 34 2.36 -17.96 -7.82
N ALA A 35 2.79 -16.93 -7.09
CA ALA A 35 1.99 -16.34 -6.02
C ALA A 35 0.69 -15.73 -6.56
N ILE A 36 0.75 -15.01 -7.67
CA ILE A 36 -0.42 -14.42 -8.31
C ILE A 36 -1.39 -15.52 -8.75
N GLU A 37 -0.89 -16.57 -9.40
CA GLU A 37 -1.74 -17.69 -9.83
C GLU A 37 -2.41 -18.39 -8.63
N ALA A 38 -1.67 -18.58 -7.52
CA ALA A 38 -2.23 -19.15 -6.30
C ALA A 38 -3.33 -18.25 -5.72
N ALA A 39 -3.11 -16.94 -5.70
CA ALA A 39 -4.10 -15.99 -5.21
C ALA A 39 -5.36 -15.96 -6.09
N LEU A 40 -5.19 -16.04 -7.41
CA LEU A 40 -6.32 -16.06 -8.35
C LEU A 40 -7.19 -17.31 -8.21
N LYS A 41 -6.62 -18.42 -7.75
CA LYS A 41 -7.36 -19.65 -7.47
C LYS A 41 -8.11 -19.62 -6.14
N SER A 42 -7.74 -18.72 -5.24
CA SER A 42 -8.42 -18.57 -3.97
C SER A 42 -9.72 -17.77 -4.15
N GLU A 43 -10.67 -17.98 -3.27
CA GLU A 43 -11.97 -17.32 -3.31
C GLU A 43 -11.84 -15.81 -3.13
N ASP A 44 -10.99 -15.39 -2.21
CA ASP A 44 -10.82 -13.97 -1.85
C ASP A 44 -9.88 -13.21 -2.78
N LYS A 45 -9.07 -13.91 -3.58
CA LYS A 45 -8.09 -13.31 -4.50
C LYS A 45 -7.19 -12.29 -3.81
N MET A 46 -6.79 -12.58 -2.59
CA MET A 46 -5.91 -11.72 -1.80
C MET A 46 -4.44 -12.04 -2.05
N ILE A 47 -3.64 -10.99 -2.05
CA ILE A 47 -2.19 -11.08 -2.15
C ILE A 47 -1.56 -10.09 -1.17
N PHE A 48 -0.44 -10.47 -0.55
CA PHE A 48 0.29 -9.61 0.35
C PHE A 48 1.41 -8.90 -0.41
N VAL A 49 1.27 -7.60 -0.55
CA VAL A 49 2.20 -6.75 -1.29
C VAL A 49 3.17 -6.13 -0.29
N VAL A 50 4.45 -6.42 -0.45
CA VAL A 50 5.47 -5.98 0.50
C VAL A 50 6.74 -5.56 -0.25
N SER A 51 7.39 -4.50 0.23
CA SER A 51 8.61 -3.99 -0.39
C SER A 51 9.84 -4.80 0.03
N GLN A 52 10.80 -4.86 -0.87
CA GLN A 52 12.13 -5.38 -0.60
C GLN A 52 12.98 -4.29 0.06
N ARG A 53 13.83 -4.72 1.00
CA ARG A 53 14.80 -3.81 1.65
C ARG A 53 15.89 -3.36 0.68
N GLU A 54 16.22 -4.21 -0.27
CA GLU A 54 17.21 -3.95 -1.32
C GLU A 54 16.67 -4.44 -2.67
N ASN A 55 17.08 -3.79 -3.74
CA ASN A 55 16.68 -4.16 -5.09
C ASN A 55 17.52 -5.33 -5.61
N LEU A 56 17.17 -6.54 -5.17
CA LEU A 56 17.82 -7.79 -5.57
C LEU A 56 16.84 -8.69 -6.33
N ASP A 57 17.39 -9.49 -7.23
CA ASP A 57 16.58 -10.44 -8.03
C ASP A 57 16.07 -11.62 -7.19
N ASP A 58 16.94 -12.15 -6.33
CA ASP A 58 16.61 -13.26 -5.46
C ASP A 58 15.93 -12.75 -4.21
N VAL A 59 14.68 -13.19 -3.99
CA VAL A 59 13.89 -12.76 -2.85
C VAL A 59 13.96 -13.82 -1.74
N THR A 60 14.49 -13.42 -0.60
CA THR A 60 14.48 -14.21 0.62
C THR A 60 13.61 -13.54 1.67
N PRO A 61 13.09 -14.28 2.68
CA PRO A 61 12.30 -13.66 3.75
C PRO A 61 13.00 -12.49 4.44
N GLU A 62 14.32 -12.57 4.63
CA GLU A 62 15.12 -11.52 5.28
C GLU A 62 15.18 -10.23 4.47
N LEU A 63 14.98 -10.32 3.17
CA LEU A 63 14.98 -9.17 2.26
C LEU A 63 13.69 -8.36 2.35
N LEU A 64 12.61 -8.94 2.88
CA LEU A 64 11.29 -8.32 2.91
C LEU A 64 11.05 -7.59 4.23
N TYR A 65 10.34 -6.45 4.14
CA TYR A 65 9.84 -5.78 5.33
C TYR A 65 8.74 -6.62 5.99
N ALA A 66 8.47 -6.38 7.26
CA ALA A 66 7.36 -7.02 7.97
C ALA A 66 6.03 -6.36 7.65
N MET A 67 6.01 -5.03 7.52
CA MET A 67 4.80 -4.27 7.19
C MET A 67 4.60 -4.22 5.68
N GLY A 68 3.41 -4.62 5.24
CA GLY A 68 2.99 -4.53 3.86
C GLY A 68 1.51 -4.21 3.76
N THR A 69 0.93 -4.42 2.60
CA THR A 69 -0.48 -4.16 2.34
C THR A 69 -1.15 -5.41 1.82
N VAL A 70 -2.24 -5.80 2.46
CA VAL A 70 -3.13 -6.83 1.92
C VAL A 70 -3.91 -6.19 0.78
N ALA A 71 -3.85 -6.81 -0.39
CA ALA A 71 -4.46 -6.29 -1.60
C ALA A 71 -5.34 -7.34 -2.27
N THR A 72 -6.28 -6.91 -3.09
CA THR A 72 -7.04 -7.78 -3.98
C THR A 72 -6.54 -7.60 -5.42
N ILE A 73 -6.62 -8.68 -6.19
CA ILE A 73 -6.19 -8.68 -7.59
C ILE A 73 -7.37 -8.27 -8.47
N GLY A 74 -7.17 -7.21 -9.25
CA GLY A 74 -8.10 -6.77 -10.28
C GLY A 74 -7.85 -7.43 -11.63
N PRO A 75 -8.17 -6.75 -12.75
CA PRO A 75 -7.96 -7.30 -14.09
C PRO A 75 -6.51 -7.70 -14.36
N VAL A 76 -6.33 -8.86 -14.99
CA VAL A 76 -5.02 -9.43 -15.30
C VAL A 76 -4.88 -9.60 -16.79
N GLN A 77 -3.74 -9.18 -17.35
CA GLN A 77 -3.32 -9.45 -18.73
C GLN A 77 -2.09 -10.36 -18.71
N ARG A 78 -2.21 -11.51 -19.34
CA ARG A 78 -1.09 -12.44 -19.50
C ARG A 78 -0.37 -12.15 -20.80
N GLY A 79 0.96 -12.16 -20.77
CA GLY A 79 1.81 -11.92 -21.93
C GLY A 79 3.05 -12.80 -21.92
N PRO A 80 3.88 -12.76 -22.99
CA PRO A 80 5.06 -13.62 -23.12
C PRO A 80 6.13 -13.33 -22.08
N SER A 81 6.20 -12.12 -21.53
CA SER A 81 7.19 -11.71 -20.53
C SER A 81 6.66 -11.67 -19.10
N GLY A 82 5.43 -12.13 -18.86
CA GLY A 82 4.82 -12.14 -17.53
C GLY A 82 3.37 -11.68 -17.53
N MET A 83 2.98 -11.07 -16.42
CA MET A 83 1.62 -10.56 -16.21
C MET A 83 1.62 -9.07 -15.94
N ARG A 84 0.59 -8.40 -16.43
CA ARG A 84 0.23 -7.04 -16.01
C ARG A 84 -1.10 -7.11 -15.29
N LEU A 85 -1.19 -6.50 -14.12
CA LEU A 85 -2.39 -6.56 -13.31
C LEU A 85 -2.57 -5.29 -12.48
N LEU A 86 -3.80 -5.08 -12.05
CA LEU A 86 -4.11 -4.02 -11.09
C LEU A 86 -4.20 -4.64 -9.70
N LEU A 87 -3.55 -4.00 -8.73
CA LEU A 87 -3.64 -4.35 -7.32
C LEU A 87 -4.38 -3.26 -6.57
N ASN A 88 -5.38 -3.66 -5.80
CA ASN A 88 -6.17 -2.75 -4.98
C ASN A 88 -5.78 -2.94 -3.52
N GLY A 89 -5.10 -1.95 -2.94
CA GLY A 89 -4.74 -1.98 -1.51
C GLY A 89 -5.98 -1.93 -0.64
N VAL A 90 -6.08 -2.83 0.32
CA VAL A 90 -7.24 -2.94 1.22
C VAL A 90 -6.90 -2.42 2.61
N HIS A 91 -5.93 -3.03 3.27
CA HIS A 91 -5.49 -2.63 4.60
C HIS A 91 -4.02 -3.01 4.84
N ARG A 92 -3.42 -2.41 5.85
CA ARG A 92 -2.08 -2.76 6.30
C ARG A 92 -2.07 -4.14 6.93
N GLY A 93 -0.96 -4.85 6.75
CA GLY A 93 -0.74 -6.14 7.37
C GLY A 93 0.68 -6.28 7.87
N ILE A 94 0.86 -7.06 8.93
CA ILE A 94 2.17 -7.38 9.47
C ILE A 94 2.42 -8.86 9.22
N ALA A 95 3.47 -9.17 8.46
CA ALA A 95 3.90 -10.53 8.26
C ALA A 95 4.61 -11.02 9.53
N MET A 96 4.02 -12.01 10.17
CA MET A 96 4.60 -12.63 11.37
C MET A 96 5.68 -13.64 10.98
N ARG A 97 5.55 -14.22 9.79
CA ARG A 97 6.58 -15.09 9.20
C ARG A 97 6.34 -15.21 7.70
N TYR A 98 7.41 -15.56 6.98
CA TYR A 98 7.37 -15.92 5.57
C TYR A 98 7.82 -17.36 5.40
N ASP A 99 7.06 -18.14 4.65
CA ASP A 99 7.39 -19.53 4.33
C ASP A 99 7.39 -19.72 2.81
N GLU A 100 8.29 -20.55 2.32
CA GLU A 100 8.28 -20.95 0.92
C GLU A 100 7.30 -22.11 0.72
N HIS A 101 6.49 -22.02 -0.34
CA HIS A 101 5.48 -23.02 -0.65
C HIS A 101 5.34 -23.17 -2.17
N GLU A 102 5.66 -24.33 -2.70
CA GLU A 102 5.49 -24.66 -4.12
C GLU A 102 6.03 -23.61 -5.11
N GLY A 103 7.19 -23.02 -4.80
CA GLY A 103 7.85 -22.05 -5.68
C GLY A 103 7.44 -20.60 -5.47
N TYR A 104 6.70 -20.29 -4.42
CA TYR A 104 6.36 -18.91 -4.04
C TYR A 104 6.36 -18.73 -2.52
N LEU A 105 6.40 -17.50 -2.06
CA LEU A 105 6.35 -17.19 -0.64
C LEU A 105 4.90 -17.01 -0.18
N VAL A 106 4.63 -17.47 1.04
CA VAL A 106 3.37 -17.25 1.75
C VAL A 106 3.70 -16.55 3.06
N ALA A 107 2.97 -15.48 3.35
CA ALA A 107 3.09 -14.76 4.61
C ALA A 107 1.95 -15.13 5.56
N ALA A 108 2.29 -15.35 6.82
CA ALA A 108 1.30 -15.40 7.89
C ALA A 108 1.08 -13.95 8.35
N VAL A 109 -0.04 -13.36 7.97
CA VAL A 109 -0.32 -11.94 8.11
C VAL A 109 -1.34 -11.69 9.20
N ARG A 110 -1.01 -10.74 10.06
CA ARG A 110 -1.95 -10.17 11.03
C ARG A 110 -2.36 -8.77 10.54
N PRO A 111 -3.66 -8.42 10.56
CA PRO A 111 -4.07 -7.06 10.24
C PRO A 111 -3.40 -6.07 11.21
N ALA A 112 -2.89 -4.97 10.67
CA ALA A 112 -2.31 -3.89 11.46
C ALA A 112 -3.39 -2.86 11.77
N GLU A 113 -3.68 -2.67 13.05
CA GLU A 113 -4.67 -1.70 13.48
C GLU A 113 -4.08 -0.30 13.47
N GLU A 114 -4.79 0.63 12.84
CA GLU A 114 -4.42 2.03 12.86
C GLU A 114 -4.83 2.68 14.19
N MET A 115 -4.04 3.64 14.64
CA MET A 115 -4.36 4.47 15.79
C MET A 115 -4.99 5.77 15.29
N PRO A 116 -6.31 5.94 15.47
CA PRO A 116 -6.97 7.18 15.07
C PRO A 116 -6.48 8.35 15.94
N PRO A 117 -6.73 9.61 15.53
CA PRO A 117 -6.41 10.75 16.36
C PRO A 117 -7.12 10.64 17.72
N LEU A 118 -6.41 10.99 18.78
CA LEU A 118 -6.98 10.98 20.15
C LEU A 118 -8.21 11.89 20.23
N ASP A 119 -8.14 13.05 19.59
CA ASP A 119 -9.25 13.99 19.49
C ASP A 119 -9.25 14.58 18.09
N PRO A 120 -10.08 14.04 17.14
CA PRO A 120 -10.15 14.53 15.76
C PRO A 120 -10.62 16.00 15.69
N ASP A 121 -11.34 16.48 16.70
CA ASP A 121 -11.85 17.84 16.75
C ASP A 121 -10.89 18.81 17.44
N ALA A 122 -9.75 18.33 17.96
CA ALA A 122 -8.73 19.19 18.54
C ALA A 122 -8.27 20.23 17.55
N PRO A 123 -8.20 21.55 17.94
CA PRO A 123 -7.84 22.61 17.00
C PRO A 123 -6.50 22.39 16.29
N ALA A 124 -5.52 21.84 16.98
CA ALA A 124 -4.20 21.56 16.40
C ALA A 124 -4.27 20.50 15.29
N PHE A 125 -5.01 19.42 15.50
CA PHE A 125 -5.18 18.37 14.49
C PHE A 125 -6.03 18.88 13.32
N ALA A 126 -7.13 19.58 13.61
CA ALA A 126 -7.99 20.13 12.58
C ALA A 126 -7.23 21.10 11.66
N ALA A 127 -6.36 21.93 12.23
CA ALA A 127 -5.53 22.86 11.47
C ALA A 127 -4.49 22.12 10.61
N LEU A 128 -3.83 21.11 11.18
CA LEU A 128 -2.86 20.27 10.47
C LEU A 128 -3.52 19.57 9.27
N TYR A 129 -4.69 18.96 9.49
CA TYR A 129 -5.40 18.25 8.44
C TYR A 129 -5.89 19.18 7.34
N ARG A 130 -6.40 20.36 7.70
CA ARG A 130 -6.79 21.38 6.75
C ARG A 130 -5.63 21.81 5.86
N GLU A 131 -4.47 22.10 6.47
CA GLU A 131 -3.27 22.48 5.73
C GLU A 131 -2.82 21.36 4.78
N THR A 132 -2.87 20.11 5.22
CA THR A 132 -2.54 18.96 4.40
C THR A 132 -3.45 18.87 3.18
N ARG A 133 -4.74 19.08 3.36
CA ARG A 133 -5.73 19.08 2.26
C ARG A 133 -5.48 20.22 1.27
N GLU A 134 -5.18 21.40 1.76
CA GLU A 134 -4.88 22.58 0.91
C GLU A 134 -3.62 22.37 0.08
N ARG A 135 -2.57 21.83 0.68
CA ARG A 135 -1.32 21.51 -0.05
C ARG A 135 -1.49 20.39 -1.07
N ALA A 136 -2.26 19.39 -0.75
CA ALA A 136 -2.58 18.31 -1.70
C ALA A 136 -3.36 18.85 -2.90
N ALA A 137 -4.32 19.74 -2.66
CA ALA A 137 -5.08 20.39 -3.72
C ALA A 137 -4.17 21.23 -4.63
N GLU A 138 -3.24 21.97 -4.05
CA GLU A 138 -2.27 22.78 -4.81
C GLU A 138 -1.35 21.89 -5.66
N LEU A 139 -0.85 20.79 -5.10
CA LEU A 139 -0.04 19.83 -5.85
C LEU A 139 -0.81 19.23 -7.03
N GLY A 140 -2.07 18.87 -6.82
CA GLY A 140 -2.93 18.38 -7.89
C GLY A 140 -3.09 19.37 -9.02
N ARG A 141 -3.31 20.64 -8.70
CA ARG A 141 -3.41 21.72 -9.69
C ARG A 141 -2.11 21.94 -10.44
N ARG A 142 -0.97 21.91 -9.74
CA ARG A 142 0.36 22.05 -10.37
C ARG A 142 0.67 20.88 -11.28
N ALA A 143 0.17 19.69 -10.97
CA ALA A 143 0.32 18.50 -11.79
C ALA A 143 -0.63 18.48 -13.01
N GLY A 144 -1.44 19.51 -13.18
CA GLY A 144 -2.35 19.64 -14.32
C GLY A 144 -3.71 18.98 -14.14
N MET A 145 -4.07 18.60 -12.91
CA MET A 145 -5.39 18.03 -12.64
C MET A 145 -6.48 19.10 -12.79
N PRO A 146 -7.62 18.80 -13.45
CA PRO A 146 -8.75 19.72 -13.52
C PRO A 146 -9.24 20.08 -12.11
N LYS A 147 -9.70 21.32 -11.95
CA LYS A 147 -10.21 21.83 -10.67
C LYS A 147 -11.33 20.94 -10.12
N GLU A 148 -12.21 20.47 -10.98
CA GLU A 148 -13.33 19.60 -10.63
C GLU A 148 -12.85 18.26 -10.09
N ALA A 149 -11.81 17.68 -10.69
CA ALA A 149 -11.21 16.43 -10.24
C ALA A 149 -10.59 16.57 -8.84
N VAL A 150 -9.89 17.67 -8.58
CA VAL A 150 -9.32 17.98 -7.26
C VAL A 150 -10.43 18.13 -6.21
N GLN A 151 -11.48 18.87 -6.53
CA GLN A 151 -12.62 19.07 -5.62
C GLN A 151 -13.35 17.77 -5.33
N GLN A 152 -13.55 16.93 -6.34
CA GLN A 152 -14.18 15.63 -6.18
C GLN A 152 -13.34 14.71 -5.27
N PHE A 153 -12.05 14.65 -5.49
CA PHE A 153 -11.13 13.88 -4.65
C PHE A 153 -11.21 14.30 -3.18
N LEU A 154 -11.18 15.61 -2.92
CA LEU A 154 -11.29 16.15 -1.56
C LEU A 154 -12.65 15.83 -0.92
N ALA A 155 -13.72 15.90 -1.69
CA ALA A 155 -15.08 15.60 -1.20
C ALA A 155 -15.28 14.12 -0.88
N GLU A 156 -14.72 13.22 -1.68
CA GLU A 156 -14.85 11.78 -1.52
C GLU A 156 -13.91 11.19 -0.46
N THR A 157 -12.84 11.91 -0.11
CA THR A 157 -11.80 11.42 0.80
C THR A 157 -11.71 12.34 2.02
N GLN A 158 -12.60 12.13 2.99
CA GLN A 158 -12.66 12.97 4.18
C GLN A 158 -11.96 12.37 5.41
N GLU A 159 -11.83 11.05 5.46
CA GLU A 159 -11.16 10.38 6.58
C GLU A 159 -9.65 10.61 6.52
N PRO A 160 -9.02 11.16 7.61
CA PRO A 160 -7.62 11.61 7.58
C PRO A 160 -6.60 10.52 7.22
N GLY A 161 -6.76 9.32 7.77
CA GLY A 161 -5.83 8.22 7.49
C GLY A 161 -5.86 7.80 6.03
N ARG A 162 -7.05 7.67 5.48
CA ARG A 162 -7.24 7.34 4.07
C ARG A 162 -6.71 8.45 3.15
N PHE A 163 -6.96 9.70 3.52
CA PHE A 163 -6.46 10.84 2.77
C PHE A 163 -4.93 10.84 2.71
N ALA A 164 -4.27 10.63 3.85
CA ALA A 164 -2.82 10.57 3.92
C ALA A 164 -2.26 9.43 3.06
N ASP A 165 -2.88 8.26 3.06
CA ASP A 165 -2.46 7.13 2.23
C ASP A 165 -2.59 7.41 0.74
N LEU A 166 -3.69 8.01 0.32
CA LEU A 166 -3.90 8.37 -1.08
C LEU A 166 -2.91 9.43 -1.55
N VAL A 167 -2.63 10.44 -0.72
CA VAL A 167 -1.61 11.45 -1.02
C VAL A 167 -0.23 10.80 -1.12
N ALA A 168 0.13 9.94 -0.17
CA ALA A 168 1.41 9.24 -0.18
C ALA A 168 1.60 8.41 -1.45
N GLY A 169 0.54 7.76 -1.92
CA GLY A 169 0.56 6.98 -3.15
C GLY A 169 0.81 7.80 -4.42
N HIS A 170 0.58 9.11 -4.38
CA HIS A 170 0.80 10.02 -5.51
C HIS A 170 2.11 10.82 -5.39
N LEU A 171 2.80 10.75 -4.27
CA LEU A 171 4.08 11.42 -4.09
C LEU A 171 5.22 10.59 -4.67
N ASP A 172 6.23 11.30 -5.21
CA ASP A 172 7.45 10.66 -5.69
C ASP A 172 8.42 10.46 -4.52
N LEU A 173 8.16 9.44 -3.73
CA LEU A 173 8.94 9.11 -2.55
C LEU A 173 9.94 7.99 -2.86
N LYS A 174 11.10 8.06 -2.20
CA LYS A 174 12.03 6.92 -2.20
C LYS A 174 11.38 5.73 -1.49
N PRO A 175 11.67 4.49 -1.89
CA PRO A 175 11.05 3.31 -1.29
C PRO A 175 11.14 3.26 0.24
N ALA A 176 12.30 3.60 0.81
CA ALA A 176 12.48 3.63 2.26
C ALA A 176 11.62 4.69 2.95
N GLU A 177 11.44 5.84 2.33
CA GLU A 177 10.58 6.92 2.85
C GLU A 177 9.11 6.51 2.78
N ALA A 178 8.69 5.93 1.67
CA ALA A 178 7.34 5.41 1.50
C ALA A 178 7.04 4.30 2.51
N GLN A 179 8.01 3.41 2.76
CA GLN A 179 7.86 2.35 3.75
C GLN A 179 7.65 2.89 5.17
N LYS A 180 8.36 3.97 5.53
CA LYS A 180 8.15 4.63 6.84
C LYS A 180 6.73 5.16 6.98
N LEU A 181 6.16 5.73 5.94
CA LEU A 181 4.76 6.17 5.95
C LEU A 181 3.79 5.00 6.08
N LEU A 182 4.08 3.89 5.42
CA LEU A 182 3.28 2.68 5.55
C LEU A 182 3.33 2.14 6.98
N GLU A 183 4.47 2.19 7.63
CA GLU A 183 4.68 1.71 9.00
C GLU A 183 4.10 2.65 10.07
N ALA A 184 3.76 3.89 9.71
CA ALA A 184 3.16 4.86 10.62
C ALA A 184 1.69 4.51 10.88
N LEU A 185 1.43 3.80 11.97
CA LEU A 185 0.07 3.41 12.37
C LEU A 185 -0.71 4.55 13.01
N SER A 186 -0.02 5.56 13.56
CA SER A 186 -0.67 6.77 14.05
C SER A 186 -1.10 7.64 12.89
N VAL A 187 -2.40 7.92 12.81
CA VAL A 187 -2.98 8.78 11.77
C VAL A 187 -2.42 10.21 11.88
N ASP A 188 -2.28 10.74 13.11
CA ASP A 188 -1.68 12.06 13.35
C ASP A 188 -0.27 12.17 12.77
N GLU A 189 0.56 11.17 13.07
CA GLU A 189 1.94 11.11 12.60
C GLU A 189 2.00 11.02 11.08
N ARG A 190 1.14 10.21 10.48
CA ARG A 190 1.09 10.04 9.03
C ARG A 190 0.67 11.31 8.32
N VAL A 191 -0.38 11.97 8.80
CA VAL A 191 -0.84 13.25 8.24
C VAL A 191 0.27 14.30 8.31
N ARG A 192 0.97 14.36 9.43
CA ARG A 192 2.11 15.27 9.61
C ARG A 192 3.25 14.95 8.65
N SER A 193 3.55 13.66 8.47
CA SER A 193 4.66 13.22 7.62
C SER A 193 4.44 13.46 6.13
N VAL A 194 3.21 13.41 5.63
CA VAL A 194 2.94 13.70 4.22
C VAL A 194 3.01 15.20 3.89
N LEU A 195 3.04 16.07 4.90
CA LEU A 195 3.23 17.51 4.70
C LEU A 195 4.69 17.88 4.39
N LEU A 196 5.65 17.10 4.82
CA LEU A 196 7.08 17.36 4.68
C LEU A 196 7.60 16.86 3.34
#